data_a2e80b522f9374046eb835cddd2d6f05
#
_entry.id   a2e80b522f9374046eb835cddd2d6f05
#
_cell.length_a   1.000
_cell.length_b   1.000
_cell.length_c   1.000
_cell.angle_alpha   90.00
_cell.angle_beta   90.00
_cell.angle_gamma   90.00
#
_symmetry.space_group_name_H-M   'P 1'
#
loop_
_entity.id
_entity.type
_entity.pdbx_description
1 polymer ?
#
loop_
_entity_poly.entity_id
_entity_poly.type
_entity_poly.pdbx_seq_one_letter_code
_entity_poly.pdbx_strand_id
1 'polypeptide(L)'
;GGILNQQINQSSIKLIIACFLFSIIFANNPLRINNNRLNKHLSELSKFGKNEFGGVSRVAYSDADLSGREFAIKLMKTAGMDVHIDPGGNIIGILAGKNNDLPPIAIGSHIDSVPEGGNFDGNVGSISAIEVAQTLKESKHTLNHPLIVVIFQNEEGGLFGSKVMTSGLTELELELQSSSGYSIRKGVERIGGNIDQLEKA
;
A
#
# COMPACT_ATOMS: atom_id res chain seq x y z
N GLY A 1 -31.49 43.59 45.87
CA GLY A 1 -30.53 42.92 44.97
C GLY A 1 -29.99 41.68 45.61
N GLY A 2 -30.59 40.54 45.37
CA GLY A 2 -30.13 39.25 45.84
C GLY A 2 -29.13 38.61 44.86
N ILE A 3 -27.90 38.44 45.30
CA ILE A 3 -26.89 37.72 44.54
C ILE A 3 -27.15 36.22 44.80
N LEU A 4 -27.66 35.53 43.75
CA LEU A 4 -27.77 34.07 43.71
C LEU A 4 -26.36 33.46 43.66
N ASN A 5 -25.80 33.12 44.83
CA ASN A 5 -24.63 32.25 44.92
C ASN A 5 -25.07 30.82 44.55
N GLN A 6 -25.01 30.46 43.29
CA GLN A 6 -25.08 29.05 42.88
C GLN A 6 -23.78 28.35 43.36
N GLN A 7 -23.88 27.66 44.47
CA GLN A 7 -22.85 26.71 44.87
C GLN A 7 -22.79 25.57 43.86
N ILE A 8 -21.74 25.60 43.03
CA ILE A 8 -21.48 24.48 42.12
C ILE A 8 -21.18 23.25 42.96
N ASN A 9 -22.04 22.27 42.91
CA ASN A 9 -21.94 21.03 43.67
C ASN A 9 -20.61 20.31 43.30
N GLN A 10 -19.89 19.84 44.31
CA GLN A 10 -18.63 19.08 44.13
C GLN A 10 -18.76 17.90 43.15
N SER A 11 -19.92 17.28 43.07
CA SER A 11 -20.23 16.21 42.10
C SER A 11 -20.22 16.71 40.66
N SER A 12 -20.74 17.92 40.40
CA SER A 12 -20.72 18.58 39.10
C SER A 12 -19.30 18.95 38.66
N ILE A 13 -18.46 19.41 39.57
CA ILE A 13 -17.05 19.71 39.32
C ILE A 13 -16.29 18.44 38.96
N LYS A 14 -16.50 17.32 39.69
CA LYS A 14 -15.88 16.02 39.41
C LYS A 14 -16.29 15.49 38.04
N LEU A 15 -17.55 15.64 37.68
CA LEU A 15 -18.05 15.20 36.35
C LEU A 15 -17.43 16.03 35.22
N ILE A 16 -17.33 17.36 35.40
CA ILE A 16 -16.71 18.26 34.38
C ILE A 16 -15.23 17.92 34.24
N ILE A 17 -14.50 17.70 35.34
CA ILE A 17 -13.09 17.31 35.31
C ILE A 17 -12.93 15.93 34.65
N ALA A 18 -13.77 14.96 34.94
CA ALA A 18 -13.74 13.64 34.33
C ALA A 18 -14.03 13.72 32.81
N CYS A 19 -15.01 14.52 32.39
CA CYS A 19 -15.30 14.77 30.97
C CYS A 19 -14.15 15.47 30.25
N PHE A 20 -13.49 16.44 30.92
CA PHE A 20 -12.36 17.16 30.37
C PHE A 20 -11.12 16.26 30.23
N LEU A 21 -10.82 15.45 31.26
CA LEU A 21 -9.75 14.45 31.22
C LEU A 21 -10.01 13.39 30.18
N PHE A 22 -11.26 12.92 30.06
CA PHE A 22 -11.69 11.98 29.01
C PHE A 22 -11.50 12.58 27.60
N SER A 23 -11.86 13.85 27.40
CA SER A 23 -11.66 14.57 26.13
C SER A 23 -10.17 14.73 25.78
N ILE A 24 -9.31 15.00 26.77
CA ILE A 24 -7.86 15.14 26.57
C ILE A 24 -7.22 13.79 26.19
N ILE A 25 -7.68 12.68 26.76
CA ILE A 25 -7.19 11.33 26.46
C ILE A 25 -7.54 10.93 25.00
N PHE A 26 -8.68 11.38 24.48
CA PHE A 26 -9.08 11.10 23.10
C PHE A 26 -8.54 12.12 22.07
N ALA A 27 -8.08 13.30 22.50
CA ALA A 27 -7.74 14.40 21.60
C ALA A 27 -6.37 14.33 20.95
N ASN A 28 -5.45 13.44 21.39
CA ASN A 28 -4.05 13.45 20.93
C ASN A 28 -3.38 12.08 20.92
N ASN A 29 -4.01 11.05 20.38
CA ASN A 29 -3.25 9.85 20.05
C ASN A 29 -2.76 9.97 18.59
N PRO A 30 -1.50 10.38 18.36
CA PRO A 30 -0.99 10.53 16.99
C PRO A 30 -1.10 9.16 16.29
N LEU A 31 -1.55 9.17 15.04
CA LEU A 31 -1.53 7.97 14.21
C LEU A 31 -0.12 7.41 14.17
N ARG A 32 0.02 6.15 14.52
CA ARG A 32 1.32 5.45 14.51
C ARG A 32 1.16 4.10 13.84
N ILE A 33 2.05 3.80 12.94
CA ILE A 33 2.15 2.48 12.30
C ILE A 33 2.51 1.42 13.35
N ASN A 34 2.11 0.18 13.08
CA ASN A 34 2.52 -0.97 13.88
C ASN A 34 3.85 -1.52 13.37
N ASN A 35 4.97 -1.13 14.00
CA ASN A 35 6.31 -1.55 13.60
C ASN A 35 6.49 -3.08 13.59
N ASN A 36 5.87 -3.79 14.55
CA ASN A 36 5.99 -5.26 14.60
C ASN A 36 5.28 -5.91 13.41
N ARG A 37 4.11 -5.41 13.02
CA ARG A 37 3.39 -5.88 11.85
C ARG A 37 4.12 -5.56 10.56
N LEU A 38 4.63 -4.34 10.41
CA LEU A 38 5.44 -3.93 9.26
C LEU A 38 6.65 -4.87 9.08
N ASN A 39 7.44 -5.06 10.13
CA ASN A 39 8.62 -5.94 10.09
C ASN A 39 8.25 -7.40 9.82
N LYS A 40 7.13 -7.88 10.38
CA LYS A 40 6.61 -9.21 10.09
C LYS A 40 6.27 -9.36 8.61
N HIS A 41 5.54 -8.41 8.03
CA HIS A 41 5.14 -8.48 6.62
C HIS A 41 6.34 -8.39 5.67
N LEU A 42 7.36 -7.56 5.97
CA LEU A 42 8.61 -7.54 5.23
C LEU A 42 9.33 -8.89 5.29
N SER A 43 9.41 -9.50 6.48
CA SER A 43 9.99 -10.83 6.66
C SER A 43 9.21 -11.92 5.93
N GLU A 44 7.87 -11.87 5.91
CA GLU A 44 7.05 -12.83 5.17
C GLU A 44 7.23 -12.66 3.65
N LEU A 45 7.24 -11.41 3.15
CA LEU A 45 7.46 -11.13 1.73
C LEU A 45 8.83 -11.63 1.27
N SER A 46 9.87 -11.54 2.12
CA SER A 46 11.22 -12.00 1.79
C SER A 46 11.34 -13.52 1.59
N LYS A 47 10.33 -14.31 1.96
CA LYS A 47 10.32 -15.75 1.73
C LYS A 47 10.08 -16.11 0.26
N PHE A 48 9.36 -15.25 -0.48
CA PHE A 48 9.08 -15.47 -1.90
C PHE A 48 10.31 -15.10 -2.72
N GLY A 49 10.95 -16.09 -3.31
CA GLY A 49 12.19 -15.96 -4.06
C GLY A 49 13.45 -15.95 -3.20
N LYS A 50 13.38 -16.31 -1.89
CA LYS A 50 14.55 -16.42 -1.01
C LYS A 50 15.60 -17.32 -1.64
N ASN A 51 16.84 -16.85 -1.72
CA ASN A 51 17.99 -17.59 -2.20
C ASN A 51 18.88 -18.10 -1.03
N GLU A 52 19.85 -18.92 -1.37
CA GLU A 52 20.77 -19.53 -0.39
C GLU A 52 21.75 -18.52 0.25
N PHE A 53 21.94 -17.35 -0.38
CA PHE A 53 22.80 -16.28 0.12
C PHE A 53 22.08 -15.31 1.06
N GLY A 54 20.81 -15.57 1.37
CA GLY A 54 19.99 -14.72 2.26
C GLY A 54 19.33 -13.53 1.58
N GLY A 55 19.52 -13.36 0.27
CA GLY A 55 18.82 -12.39 -0.56
C GLY A 55 17.54 -12.94 -1.19
N VAL A 56 17.02 -12.22 -2.16
CA VAL A 56 15.77 -12.52 -2.87
C VAL A 56 16.01 -12.47 -4.38
N SER A 57 15.52 -13.49 -5.09
CA SER A 57 15.41 -13.50 -6.55
C SER A 57 13.93 -13.58 -6.92
N ARG A 58 13.21 -12.47 -6.74
CA ARG A 58 11.80 -12.29 -7.11
C ARG A 58 11.71 -11.42 -8.35
N VAL A 59 12.37 -11.88 -9.41
CA VAL A 59 12.36 -11.13 -10.67
C VAL A 59 10.95 -11.06 -11.25
N ALA A 60 10.62 -9.94 -11.85
CA ALA A 60 9.30 -9.70 -12.42
C ALA A 60 8.82 -10.87 -13.29
N TYR A 61 7.53 -11.21 -13.16
CA TYR A 61 6.83 -12.29 -13.89
C TYR A 61 7.26 -13.72 -13.52
N SER A 62 8.18 -13.93 -12.59
CA SER A 62 8.52 -15.28 -12.08
C SER A 62 7.41 -15.84 -11.17
N ASP A 63 7.47 -17.14 -10.85
CA ASP A 63 6.56 -17.73 -9.87
C ASP A 63 6.72 -17.11 -8.47
N ALA A 64 7.93 -16.70 -8.13
CA ALA A 64 8.20 -15.98 -6.89
C ALA A 64 7.51 -14.60 -6.87
N ASP A 65 7.51 -13.89 -8.01
CA ASP A 65 6.80 -12.62 -8.16
C ASP A 65 5.28 -12.83 -8.04
N LEU A 66 4.71 -13.80 -8.73
CA LEU A 66 3.29 -14.15 -8.59
C LEU A 66 2.89 -14.38 -7.14
N SER A 67 3.66 -15.19 -6.41
CA SER A 67 3.40 -15.49 -5.00
C SER A 67 3.54 -14.23 -4.10
N GLY A 68 4.54 -13.38 -4.36
CA GLY A 68 4.72 -12.11 -3.67
C GLY A 68 3.56 -11.13 -3.93
N ARG A 69 3.06 -11.08 -5.16
CA ARG A 69 1.91 -10.27 -5.57
C ARG A 69 0.62 -10.74 -4.89
N GLU A 70 0.36 -12.05 -4.86
CA GLU A 70 -0.79 -12.62 -4.13
C GLU A 70 -0.74 -12.26 -2.64
N PHE A 71 0.42 -12.35 -2.03
CA PHE A 71 0.63 -11.96 -0.63
C PHE A 71 0.32 -10.46 -0.42
N ALA A 72 0.85 -9.58 -1.27
CA ALA A 72 0.60 -8.14 -1.18
C ALA A 72 -0.90 -7.79 -1.37
N ILE A 73 -1.56 -8.41 -2.36
CA ILE A 73 -3.02 -8.26 -2.59
C ILE A 73 -3.80 -8.67 -1.34
N LYS A 74 -3.43 -9.79 -0.70
CA LYS A 74 -4.07 -10.23 0.55
C LYS A 74 -3.91 -9.20 1.67
N LEU A 75 -2.73 -8.60 1.82
CA LEU A 75 -2.49 -7.55 2.81
C LEU A 75 -3.33 -6.31 2.52
N MET A 76 -3.37 -5.84 1.27
CA MET A 76 -4.19 -4.70 0.84
C MET A 76 -5.69 -4.93 1.15
N LYS A 77 -6.21 -6.11 0.81
CA LYS A 77 -7.60 -6.50 1.13
C LYS A 77 -7.85 -6.53 2.65
N THR A 78 -6.88 -7.03 3.42
CA THR A 78 -6.95 -7.02 4.89
C THR A 78 -6.97 -5.59 5.42
N ALA A 79 -6.22 -4.67 4.81
CA ALA A 79 -6.25 -3.24 5.13
C ALA A 79 -7.56 -2.55 4.71
N GLY A 80 -8.50 -3.25 4.07
CA GLY A 80 -9.82 -2.75 3.70
C GLY A 80 -9.85 -2.00 2.38
N MET A 81 -8.84 -2.18 1.54
CA MET A 81 -8.80 -1.59 0.21
C MET A 81 -9.64 -2.39 -0.78
N ASP A 82 -10.22 -1.71 -1.76
CA ASP A 82 -10.65 -2.31 -3.02
C ASP A 82 -9.42 -2.52 -3.91
N VAL A 83 -9.19 -3.74 -4.37
CA VAL A 83 -7.93 -4.13 -5.03
C VAL A 83 -8.20 -4.71 -6.40
N HIS A 84 -7.53 -4.15 -7.42
CA HIS A 84 -7.54 -4.67 -8.78
C HIS A 84 -6.14 -4.63 -9.40
N ILE A 85 -5.99 -5.31 -10.53
CA ILE A 85 -4.83 -5.20 -11.40
C ILE A 85 -5.20 -4.26 -12.53
N ASP A 86 -4.38 -3.24 -12.78
CA ASP A 86 -4.57 -2.36 -13.92
C ASP A 86 -4.15 -3.04 -15.24
N PRO A 87 -4.49 -2.47 -16.40
CA PRO A 87 -4.09 -3.05 -17.69
C PRO A 87 -2.58 -3.21 -17.86
N GLY A 88 -1.76 -2.35 -17.21
CA GLY A 88 -0.30 -2.47 -17.22
C GLY A 88 0.25 -3.56 -16.29
N GLY A 89 -0.60 -4.21 -15.50
CA GLY A 89 -0.19 -5.23 -14.55
C GLY A 89 0.19 -4.69 -13.17
N ASN A 90 0.02 -3.40 -12.89
CA ASN A 90 0.24 -2.85 -11.56
C ASN A 90 -0.86 -3.32 -10.59
N ILE A 91 -0.53 -3.49 -9.31
CA ILE A 91 -1.53 -3.74 -8.26
C ILE A 91 -2.00 -2.39 -7.72
N ILE A 92 -3.29 -2.13 -7.82
CA ILE A 92 -3.92 -0.90 -7.35
C ILE A 92 -4.84 -1.24 -6.18
N GLY A 93 -4.58 -0.66 -5.01
CA GLY A 93 -5.46 -0.74 -3.85
C GLY A 93 -6.03 0.64 -3.53
N ILE A 94 -7.35 0.75 -3.39
CA ILE A 94 -8.04 2.01 -3.15
C ILE A 94 -8.70 1.97 -1.77
N LEU A 95 -8.38 2.94 -0.92
CA LEU A 95 -9.09 3.22 0.32
C LEU A 95 -9.91 4.50 0.13
N ALA A 96 -11.22 4.39 0.28
CA ALA A 96 -12.13 5.51 0.08
C ALA A 96 -11.84 6.67 1.04
N GLY A 97 -11.93 7.90 0.52
CA GLY A 97 -11.91 9.13 1.29
C GLY A 97 -13.29 9.55 1.78
N LYS A 98 -13.37 10.67 2.48
CA LYS A 98 -14.65 11.33 2.81
C LYS A 98 -15.32 11.90 1.55
N ASN A 99 -14.52 12.34 0.58
CA ASN A 99 -14.97 12.78 -0.71
C ASN A 99 -14.15 12.09 -1.81
N ASN A 100 -14.77 11.15 -2.52
CA ASN A 100 -14.11 10.36 -3.55
C ASN A 100 -14.03 11.10 -4.90
N ASP A 101 -14.62 12.28 -5.03
CA ASP A 101 -14.48 13.14 -6.22
C ASP A 101 -13.19 13.97 -6.18
N LEU A 102 -12.52 14.03 -5.04
CA LEU A 102 -11.23 14.70 -4.92
C LEU A 102 -10.11 13.85 -5.55
N PRO A 103 -9.07 14.48 -6.12
CA PRO A 103 -7.90 13.76 -6.62
C PRO A 103 -7.31 12.86 -5.53
N PRO A 104 -6.98 11.59 -5.83
CA PRO A 104 -6.44 10.68 -4.85
C PRO A 104 -5.02 11.06 -4.41
N ILE A 105 -4.66 10.66 -3.19
CA ILE A 105 -3.27 10.64 -2.74
C ILE A 105 -2.70 9.27 -3.12
N ALA A 106 -1.65 9.22 -3.94
CA ALA A 106 -1.01 7.99 -4.35
C ALA A 106 0.31 7.79 -3.59
N ILE A 107 0.49 6.59 -3.04
CA ILE A 107 1.72 6.13 -2.37
C ILE A 107 2.01 4.70 -2.80
N GLY A 108 3.28 4.31 -2.80
CA GLY A 108 3.63 2.94 -3.17
C GLY A 108 5.09 2.81 -3.62
N SER A 109 5.42 1.65 -4.18
CA SER A 109 6.71 1.30 -4.74
C SER A 109 6.54 0.01 -5.57
N HIS A 110 7.53 -0.88 -5.58
CA HIS A 110 7.52 -2.19 -6.24
C HIS A 110 7.81 -3.31 -5.25
N ILE A 111 7.68 -4.56 -5.69
CA ILE A 111 8.05 -5.74 -4.92
C ILE A 111 8.90 -6.73 -5.72
N ASP A 112 9.07 -6.56 -7.02
CA ASP A 112 10.05 -7.30 -7.79
C ASP A 112 11.47 -6.92 -7.36
N SER A 113 12.43 -7.78 -7.66
CA SER A 113 13.85 -7.59 -7.36
C SER A 113 14.72 -7.92 -8.57
N VAL A 114 15.93 -7.40 -8.59
CA VAL A 114 16.99 -7.97 -9.43
C VAL A 114 17.31 -9.42 -9.00
N PRO A 115 17.91 -10.25 -9.86
CA PRO A 115 18.48 -11.52 -9.41
C PRO A 115 19.42 -11.31 -8.24
N GLU A 116 19.29 -12.14 -7.19
CA GLU A 116 20.10 -12.06 -5.95
C GLU A 116 20.03 -10.69 -5.25
N GLY A 117 18.89 -10.03 -5.36
CA GLY A 117 18.64 -8.71 -4.79
C GLY A 117 18.47 -8.69 -3.27
N GLY A 118 18.36 -7.48 -2.73
CA GLY A 118 18.09 -7.26 -1.31
C GLY A 118 16.64 -7.48 -0.92
N ASN A 119 16.40 -7.60 0.39
CA ASN A 119 15.06 -7.83 0.94
C ASN A 119 14.23 -6.54 1.14
N PHE A 120 14.82 -5.37 0.94
CA PHE A 120 14.22 -4.11 1.36
C PHE A 120 13.92 -3.15 0.22
N ASP A 121 14.70 -3.22 -0.87
CA ASP A 121 14.49 -2.39 -2.05
C ASP A 121 13.06 -2.58 -2.59
N GLY A 122 12.37 -1.47 -2.88
CA GLY A 122 10.96 -1.43 -3.23
C GLY A 122 10.00 -1.94 -2.14
N ASN A 123 10.36 -3.06 -1.50
CA ASN A 123 9.53 -3.76 -0.52
C ASN A 123 9.16 -2.88 0.68
N VAL A 124 10.11 -2.07 1.19
CA VAL A 124 9.84 -1.15 2.32
C VAL A 124 8.77 -0.14 1.91
N GLY A 125 8.88 0.46 0.73
CA GLY A 125 7.89 1.43 0.23
C GLY A 125 6.50 0.80 0.08
N SER A 126 6.42 -0.35 -0.58
CA SER A 126 5.15 -1.06 -0.82
C SER A 126 4.48 -1.54 0.46
N ILE A 127 5.21 -2.21 1.35
CA ILE A 127 4.64 -2.73 2.60
C ILE A 127 4.32 -1.60 3.58
N SER A 128 5.13 -0.53 3.62
CA SER A 128 4.80 0.66 4.43
C SER A 128 3.54 1.37 3.94
N ALA A 129 3.33 1.47 2.64
CA ALA A 129 2.10 2.04 2.08
C ALA A 129 0.86 1.24 2.50
N ILE A 130 0.94 -0.10 2.48
CA ILE A 130 -0.14 -0.97 2.97
C ILE A 130 -0.34 -0.80 4.49
N GLU A 131 0.75 -0.68 5.26
CA GLU A 131 0.68 -0.47 6.71
C GLU A 131 0.03 0.88 7.06
N VAL A 132 0.28 1.93 6.28
CA VAL A 132 -0.42 3.23 6.43
C VAL A 132 -1.93 3.04 6.27
N ALA A 133 -2.37 2.37 5.21
CA ALA A 133 -3.80 2.10 4.99
C ALA A 133 -4.41 1.26 6.12
N GLN A 134 -3.70 0.23 6.59
CA GLN A 134 -4.14 -0.60 7.71
C GLN A 134 -4.26 0.22 9.01
N THR A 135 -3.32 1.11 9.26
CA THR A 135 -3.33 2.01 10.43
C THR A 135 -4.52 2.98 10.37
N LEU A 136 -4.80 3.57 9.21
CA LEU A 136 -5.96 4.44 9.01
C LEU A 136 -7.26 3.71 9.31
N LYS A 137 -7.41 2.48 8.77
CA LYS A 137 -8.58 1.63 9.01
C LYS A 137 -8.78 1.31 10.49
N GLU A 138 -7.73 0.85 11.17
CA GLU A 138 -7.78 0.46 12.60
C GLU A 138 -8.09 1.65 13.51
N SER A 139 -7.54 2.82 13.16
CA SER A 139 -7.80 4.07 13.88
C SER A 139 -9.16 4.69 13.56
N LYS A 140 -9.93 4.10 12.63
CA LYS A 140 -11.18 4.69 12.10
C LYS A 140 -10.98 6.11 11.58
N HIS A 141 -9.78 6.41 11.06
CA HIS A 141 -9.44 7.70 10.50
C HIS A 141 -9.62 7.67 8.99
N THR A 142 -10.56 8.45 8.49
CA THR A 142 -10.82 8.60 7.06
C THR A 142 -10.20 9.90 6.56
N LEU A 143 -9.34 9.83 5.56
CA LEU A 143 -8.78 11.01 4.89
C LEU A 143 -9.87 11.77 4.13
N ASN A 144 -9.64 13.03 3.78
CA ASN A 144 -10.56 13.76 2.91
C ASN A 144 -10.52 13.21 1.48
N HIS A 145 -9.33 12.95 0.96
CA HIS A 145 -9.06 12.37 -0.36
C HIS A 145 -9.06 10.85 -0.31
N PRO A 146 -9.37 10.15 -1.39
CA PRO A 146 -9.06 8.73 -1.52
C PRO A 146 -7.56 8.49 -1.38
N LEU A 147 -7.18 7.34 -0.82
CA LEU A 147 -5.79 6.89 -0.80
C LEU A 147 -5.64 5.74 -1.80
N ILE A 148 -4.68 5.85 -2.72
CA ILE A 148 -4.28 4.80 -3.63
C ILE A 148 -2.92 4.25 -3.19
N VAL A 149 -2.84 2.94 -3.01
CA VAL A 149 -1.58 2.22 -2.87
C VAL A 149 -1.27 1.53 -4.19
N VAL A 150 -0.15 1.87 -4.80
CA VAL A 150 0.30 1.29 -6.07
C VAL A 150 1.50 0.39 -5.81
N ILE A 151 1.48 -0.83 -6.35
CA ILE A 151 2.67 -1.68 -6.48
C ILE A 151 2.96 -1.80 -7.97
N PHE A 152 4.01 -1.09 -8.40
CA PHE A 152 4.45 -1.10 -9.78
C PHE A 152 5.04 -2.47 -10.14
N GLN A 153 4.73 -2.96 -11.32
CA GLN A 153 5.30 -4.18 -11.85
C GLN A 153 6.59 -3.90 -12.62
N ASN A 154 7.54 -4.86 -12.56
CA ASN A 154 8.79 -4.85 -13.31
C ASN A 154 9.52 -3.50 -13.26
N GLU A 155 9.69 -2.99 -12.05
CA GLU A 155 10.42 -1.74 -11.81
C GLU A 155 11.89 -1.92 -12.10
N GLU A 156 12.49 -2.98 -11.54
CA GLU A 156 13.91 -3.31 -11.67
C GLU A 156 14.32 -3.70 -13.10
N GLY A 157 13.39 -4.14 -13.90
CA GLY A 157 13.62 -4.51 -15.30
C GLY A 157 13.50 -3.36 -16.30
N GLY A 158 13.13 -2.15 -15.85
CA GLY A 158 13.04 -0.97 -16.73
C GLY A 158 11.85 -0.06 -16.49
N LEU A 159 11.35 0.02 -15.24
CA LEU A 159 10.28 0.92 -14.81
C LEU A 159 8.95 0.71 -15.57
N PHE A 160 8.69 -0.52 -16.06
CA PHE A 160 7.59 -0.76 -16.99
C PHE A 160 6.22 -0.40 -16.41
N GLY A 161 5.99 -0.70 -15.13
CA GLY A 161 4.73 -0.40 -14.45
C GLY A 161 4.40 1.08 -14.38
N SER A 162 5.35 1.90 -13.95
CA SER A 162 5.17 3.35 -13.88
C SER A 162 5.15 3.99 -15.26
N LYS A 163 5.91 3.44 -16.19
CA LYS A 163 5.97 3.93 -17.57
C LYS A 163 4.63 3.76 -18.27
N VAL A 164 3.94 2.63 -18.11
CA VAL A 164 2.63 2.41 -18.71
C VAL A 164 1.60 3.42 -18.24
N MET A 165 1.64 3.81 -16.96
CA MET A 165 0.72 4.81 -16.39
C MET A 165 1.02 6.25 -16.86
N THR A 166 2.21 6.54 -17.39
CA THR A 166 2.63 7.91 -17.70
C THR A 166 2.81 8.18 -19.18
N SER A 167 3.47 7.28 -19.90
CA SER A 167 3.84 7.48 -21.32
C SER A 167 3.44 6.33 -22.24
N GLY A 168 2.91 5.23 -21.69
CA GLY A 168 2.64 4.02 -22.44
C GLY A 168 3.91 3.21 -22.76
N LEU A 169 3.71 2.07 -23.42
CA LEU A 169 4.77 1.19 -23.90
C LEU A 169 4.68 1.08 -25.43
N THR A 170 5.84 1.06 -26.06
CA THR A 170 5.96 0.80 -27.50
C THR A 170 5.92 -0.71 -27.79
N GLU A 171 5.60 -1.08 -29.03
CA GLU A 171 5.65 -2.49 -29.47
C GLU A 171 7.04 -3.10 -29.29
N LEU A 172 8.12 -2.33 -29.50
CA LEU A 172 9.49 -2.79 -29.27
C LEU A 172 9.73 -3.13 -27.79
N GLU A 173 9.22 -2.32 -26.88
CA GLU A 173 9.36 -2.57 -25.42
C GLU A 173 8.56 -3.79 -24.98
N LEU A 174 7.40 -4.02 -25.57
CA LEU A 174 6.60 -5.20 -25.27
C LEU A 174 7.28 -6.51 -25.66
N GLU A 175 8.18 -6.50 -26.64
CA GLU A 175 8.93 -7.67 -27.08
C GLU A 175 10.29 -7.86 -26.35
N LEU A 176 10.69 -6.90 -25.48
CA LEU A 176 11.90 -7.07 -24.64
C LEU A 176 11.75 -8.25 -23.70
N GLN A 177 12.85 -8.95 -23.48
CA GLN A 177 12.89 -10.09 -22.53
C GLN A 177 13.19 -9.59 -21.11
N SER A 178 12.38 -10.04 -20.16
CA SER A 178 12.65 -9.85 -18.73
C SER A 178 13.66 -10.88 -18.21
N SER A 179 14.19 -10.65 -17.02
CA SER A 179 15.10 -11.60 -16.33
C SER A 179 14.46 -12.95 -16.03
N SER A 180 13.13 -13.06 -16.06
CA SER A 180 12.41 -14.34 -15.91
C SER A 180 12.28 -15.15 -17.19
N GLY A 181 12.73 -14.61 -18.34
CA GLY A 181 12.63 -15.23 -19.66
C GLY A 181 11.30 -15.00 -20.39
N TYR A 182 10.35 -14.29 -19.78
CA TYR A 182 9.15 -13.85 -20.48
C TYR A 182 9.40 -12.52 -21.20
N SER A 183 8.81 -12.33 -22.40
CA SER A 183 8.70 -10.97 -22.94
C SER A 183 7.82 -10.11 -22.04
N ILE A 184 7.97 -8.78 -22.09
CA ILE A 184 7.14 -7.85 -21.32
C ILE A 184 5.66 -8.10 -21.60
N ARG A 185 5.28 -8.28 -22.87
CA ARG A 185 3.91 -8.64 -23.29
C ARG A 185 3.37 -9.83 -22.52
N LYS A 186 4.07 -10.97 -22.61
CA LYS A 186 3.65 -12.20 -21.92
C LYS A 186 3.71 -12.08 -20.40
N GLY A 187 4.66 -11.31 -19.90
CA GLY A 187 4.79 -11.03 -18.48
C GLY A 187 3.60 -10.27 -17.93
N VAL A 188 3.19 -9.19 -18.58
CA VAL A 188 2.01 -8.38 -18.21
C VAL A 188 0.74 -9.23 -18.23
N GLU A 189 0.52 -10.02 -19.28
CA GLU A 189 -0.62 -10.95 -19.34
C GLU A 189 -0.59 -11.97 -18.19
N ARG A 190 0.60 -12.53 -17.90
CA ARG A 190 0.81 -13.52 -16.83
C ARG A 190 0.41 -13.01 -15.45
N ILE A 191 0.64 -11.73 -15.17
CA ILE A 191 0.32 -11.10 -13.88
C ILE A 191 -1.08 -10.47 -13.84
N GLY A 192 -1.91 -10.70 -14.86
CA GLY A 192 -3.29 -10.28 -14.91
C GLY A 192 -3.54 -8.94 -15.57
N GLY A 193 -2.54 -8.35 -16.25
CA GLY A 193 -2.73 -7.16 -17.08
C GLY A 193 -3.42 -7.46 -18.40
N ASN A 194 -3.68 -6.42 -19.19
CA ASN A 194 -4.35 -6.51 -20.47
C ASN A 194 -3.67 -5.60 -21.51
N ILE A 195 -2.88 -6.21 -22.38
CA ILE A 195 -2.09 -5.50 -23.39
C ILE A 195 -2.94 -4.68 -24.35
N ASP A 196 -4.16 -5.15 -24.66
CA ASP A 196 -5.07 -4.45 -25.57
C ASP A 196 -5.71 -3.19 -24.96
N GLN A 197 -5.44 -2.90 -23.69
CA GLN A 197 -6.03 -1.79 -22.93
C GLN A 197 -5.00 -0.96 -22.16
N LEU A 198 -3.74 -0.99 -22.56
CA LEU A 198 -2.66 -0.28 -21.83
C LEU A 198 -2.91 1.23 -21.70
N GLU A 199 -3.65 1.84 -22.62
CA GLU A 199 -4.03 3.25 -22.55
C GLU A 199 -5.01 3.58 -21.42
N LYS A 200 -5.51 2.57 -20.70
CA LYS A 200 -6.40 2.72 -19.54
C LYS A 200 -5.69 2.42 -18.21
N ALA A 201 -4.37 2.22 -18.24
CA ALA A 201 -3.59 1.95 -17.05
C ALA A 201 -3.36 3.21 -16.20
#